data_e75a97bea6555a2290149a63be359545
#
_entry.id   e75a97bea6555a2290149a63be359545
#
_cell.length_a   1.000
_cell.length_b   1.000
_cell.length_c   1.000
_cell.angle_alpha   90.00
_cell.angle_beta   90.00
_cell.angle_gamma   90.00
#
_symmetry.space_group_name_H-M   'P 1'
#
loop_
_entity.id
_entity.type
_entity.pdbx_description
1 polymer ?
#
loop_
_entity_poly.entity_id
_entity_poly.type
_entity_poly.pdbx_seq_one_letter_code
_entity_poly.pdbx_strand_id
1 'polypeptide(L)'
;MELVSWKGWAPVAKDLRRSERVLIDVPLMISGKSADQKPFREETFTVTVSAHGALVMLAARVDLGQKLVLMNPNNWDEREGRVAYMGKVHAGLAQVAIEFALPSPEFWPISSPPANWKTW
;
A
#
# COMPACT_ATOMS: atom_id res chain seq x y z
N MET A 1 23.04 -3.57 11.89
CA MET A 1 22.71 -3.48 11.56
C MET A 1 21.99 -3.60 11.37
N GLU A 2 22.02 -4.00 11.76
CA GLU A 2 21.54 -4.06 11.49
C GLU A 2 20.84 -4.16 11.58
N LEU A 3 20.90 -4.30 12.19
CA LEU A 3 20.46 -4.24 12.18
C LEU A 3 19.92 -4.15 12.40
N VAL A 4 20.05 -4.23 12.87
CA VAL A 4 19.70 -3.92 12.86
C VAL A 4 19.13 -3.63 13.02
N SER A 5 19.15 -3.60 13.66
CA SER A 5 18.86 -3.13 13.55
C SER A 5 18.13 -2.80 13.69
N TRP A 6 18.15 -2.69 14.48
CA TRP A 6 17.62 -2.20 14.36
C TRP A 6 17.34 -2.13 14.53
N LYS A 7 17.57 -2.37 14.59
CA LYS A 7 17.46 -2.42 14.39
C LYS A 7 17.53 -2.55 14.03
N GLY A 8 17.79 -2.86 14.35
CA GLY A 8 17.99 -2.86 13.86
C GLY A 8 17.97 -3.26 13.53
N TRP A 9 18.25 -3.46 13.81
CA TRP A 9 18.33 -3.75 13.21
C TRP A 9 18.60 -4.14 12.82
N ALA A 10 18.85 -4.74 12.59
CA ALA A 10 19.08 -5.20 11.87
C ALA A 10 19.23 -5.64 11.18
N PRO A 11 19.59 -5.88 11.01
CA PRO A 11 19.65 -6.33 10.12
C PRO A 11 19.56 -6.69 9.56
N VAL A 12 19.67 -6.69 9.23
CA VAL A 12 19.27 -7.15 8.37
C VAL A 12 19.13 -7.40 7.90
N ALA A 13 19.66 -6.59 8.23
CA ALA A 13 19.33 -7.10 7.34
C ALA A 13 18.34 -7.87 6.69
N LYS A 14 17.83 -8.77 7.26
CA LYS A 14 16.83 -9.59 6.63
C LYS A 14 15.55 -8.78 6.43
N ASP A 15 15.03 -8.83 5.23
CA ASP A 15 13.81 -8.12 4.91
C ASP A 15 12.61 -8.89 5.48
N LEU A 16 11.87 -8.25 6.38
CA LEU A 16 10.71 -8.84 7.01
C LEU A 16 9.42 -8.65 6.22
N ARG A 17 9.46 -7.97 5.09
CA ARG A 17 8.30 -7.80 4.23
C ARG A 17 7.96 -9.12 3.55
N ARG A 18 6.67 -9.39 3.40
CA ARG A 18 6.22 -10.63 2.76
C ARG A 18 6.47 -10.66 1.26
N SER A 19 6.58 -9.48 0.63
CA SER A 19 6.94 -9.39 -0.78
C SER A 19 7.76 -8.14 -1.00
N GLU A 20 8.61 -8.18 -2.00
CA GLU A 20 9.49 -7.06 -2.33
C GLU A 20 8.66 -5.90 -2.85
N ARG A 21 9.04 -4.68 -2.47
CA ARG A 21 8.39 -3.46 -2.93
C ARG A 21 9.04 -2.96 -4.19
N VAL A 22 8.21 -2.46 -5.09
CA VAL A 22 8.67 -1.86 -6.34
C VAL A 22 8.27 -0.39 -6.33
N LEU A 23 9.23 0.48 -6.63
CA LEU A 23 9.01 1.92 -6.70
C LEU A 23 8.39 2.25 -8.05
N ILE A 24 7.07 2.48 -8.07
CA ILE A 24 6.35 2.77 -9.30
C ILE A 24 5.08 3.56 -8.94
N ASP A 25 4.71 4.51 -9.80
CA ASP A 25 3.49 5.29 -9.61
C ASP A 25 2.38 4.74 -10.50
N VAL A 26 1.45 4.04 -9.87
CA VAL A 26 0.29 3.48 -10.54
C VAL A 26 -0.94 4.28 -10.13
N PRO A 27 -1.74 4.78 -11.09
CA PRO A 27 -2.95 5.51 -10.72
C PRO A 27 -3.96 4.59 -10.05
N LEU A 28 -4.56 5.06 -8.98
CA LEU A 28 -5.55 4.33 -8.21
C LEU A 28 -6.68 5.24 -7.78
N MET A 29 -7.87 4.65 -7.65
CA MET A 29 -9.00 5.26 -6.96
C MET A 29 -9.13 4.55 -5.62
N ILE A 30 -9.06 5.31 -4.54
CA ILE A 30 -9.22 4.76 -3.19
C ILE A 30 -10.57 5.22 -2.66
N SER A 31 -11.36 4.27 -2.15
CA SER A 31 -12.65 4.61 -1.59
C SER A 31 -12.83 3.92 -0.23
N GLY A 32 -13.68 4.53 0.59
CA GLY A 32 -13.95 4.05 1.93
C GLY A 32 -14.64 5.12 2.73
N LYS A 33 -14.53 5.06 4.04
CA LYS A 33 -15.03 6.10 4.93
C LYS A 33 -13.85 6.80 5.59
N SER A 34 -13.95 8.12 5.69
CA SER A 34 -12.93 8.90 6.40
C SER A 34 -13.06 8.65 7.91
N ALA A 35 -12.09 9.18 8.67
CA ALA A 35 -12.08 9.01 10.13
C ALA A 35 -13.36 9.55 10.79
N ASP A 36 -14.01 10.56 10.17
CA ASP A 36 -15.28 11.10 10.67
C ASP A 36 -16.50 10.40 10.07
N GLN A 37 -16.31 9.21 9.51
CA GLN A 37 -17.36 8.30 9.03
C GLN A 37 -18.09 8.80 7.78
N LYS A 38 -17.47 9.71 7.02
CA LYS A 38 -18.04 10.18 5.76
C LYS A 38 -17.45 9.39 4.60
N PRO A 39 -18.27 8.93 3.65
CA PRO A 39 -17.73 8.22 2.49
C PRO A 39 -16.85 9.16 1.66
N PHE A 40 -15.77 8.60 1.14
CA PHE A 40 -14.87 9.35 0.28
C PHE A 40 -14.44 8.49 -0.90
N ARG A 41 -13.97 9.17 -1.93
CA ARG A 41 -13.40 8.55 -3.11
C ARG A 41 -12.32 9.50 -3.60
N GLU A 42 -11.11 9.01 -3.68
CA GLU A 42 -9.96 9.87 -3.95
C GLU A 42 -9.05 9.23 -4.98
N GLU A 43 -8.70 10.00 -6.01
CA GLU A 43 -7.70 9.56 -6.99
C GLU A 43 -6.31 9.84 -6.44
N THR A 44 -5.42 8.87 -6.60
CA THR A 44 -4.05 9.02 -6.15
C THR A 44 -3.12 8.16 -7.01
N PHE A 45 -1.85 8.19 -6.66
CA PHE A 45 -0.83 7.35 -7.28
C PHE A 45 -0.11 6.60 -6.19
N THR A 46 0.38 5.41 -6.51
CA THR A 46 1.21 4.66 -5.59
C THR A 46 2.59 5.29 -5.50
N VAL A 47 3.23 5.11 -4.36
CA VAL A 47 4.67 5.39 -4.18
C VAL A 47 5.44 4.10 -4.39
N THR A 48 5.02 3.04 -3.72
CA THR A 48 5.55 1.69 -3.94
C THR A 48 4.39 0.70 -3.98
N VAL A 49 4.63 -0.42 -4.64
CA VAL A 49 3.67 -1.52 -4.70
C VAL A 49 4.36 -2.83 -4.35
N SER A 50 3.58 -3.80 -3.90
CA SER A 50 4.04 -5.16 -3.67
C SER A 50 2.88 -6.12 -3.92
N ALA A 51 3.16 -7.43 -3.86
CA ALA A 51 2.09 -8.42 -3.99
C ALA A 51 1.07 -8.30 -2.87
N HIS A 52 1.44 -7.72 -1.73
CA HIS A 52 0.60 -7.64 -0.54
C HIS A 52 -0.03 -6.26 -0.33
N GLY A 53 0.27 -5.28 -1.18
CA GLY A 53 -0.35 -3.96 -1.03
C GLY A 53 0.41 -2.83 -1.68
N ALA A 54 0.21 -1.64 -1.15
CA ALA A 54 0.80 -0.43 -1.73
C ALA A 54 0.96 0.66 -0.67
N LEU A 55 1.89 1.56 -0.94
CA LEU A 55 2.02 2.82 -0.21
C LEU A 55 1.49 3.91 -1.12
N VAL A 56 0.53 4.68 -0.63
CA VAL A 56 -0.11 5.76 -1.40
C VAL A 56 -0.08 7.05 -0.59
N MET A 57 -0.37 8.16 -1.25
CA MET A 57 -0.57 9.45 -0.59
C MET A 57 -2.06 9.74 -0.57
N LEU A 58 -2.61 10.04 0.61
CA LEU A 58 -4.03 10.34 0.76
C LEU A 58 -4.25 11.67 1.46
N ALA A 59 -5.24 12.42 0.97
CA ALA A 59 -5.74 13.61 1.66
C ALA A 59 -6.81 13.24 2.67
N ALA A 60 -7.61 12.23 2.39
CA ALA A 60 -8.65 11.77 3.32
C ALA A 60 -8.01 11.22 4.59
N ARG A 61 -8.59 11.55 5.74
CA ARG A 61 -8.13 11.04 7.03
C ARG A 61 -8.73 9.67 7.26
N VAL A 62 -7.88 8.69 7.52
CA VAL A 62 -8.29 7.30 7.72
C VAL A 62 -7.68 6.79 9.03
N ASP A 63 -8.19 5.65 9.50
CA ASP A 63 -7.72 5.04 10.74
C ASP A 63 -6.98 3.73 10.45
N LEU A 64 -6.06 3.38 11.33
CA LEU A 64 -5.37 2.09 11.24
C LEU A 64 -6.40 0.95 11.30
N GLY A 65 -6.19 -0.06 10.46
CA GLY A 65 -7.06 -1.24 10.42
C GLY A 65 -8.32 -1.06 9.62
N GLN A 66 -8.60 0.15 9.17
CA GLN A 66 -9.81 0.46 8.41
C GLN A 66 -9.77 -0.20 7.04
N LYS A 67 -10.92 -0.67 6.57
CA LYS A 67 -11.03 -1.24 5.23
C LYS A 67 -11.15 -0.15 4.19
N LEU A 68 -10.46 -0.35 3.09
CA LEU A 68 -10.51 0.53 1.91
C LEU A 68 -10.63 -0.34 0.68
N VAL A 69 -11.13 0.25 -0.40
CA VAL A 69 -11.17 -0.40 -1.71
C VAL A 69 -10.22 0.33 -2.64
N LEU A 70 -9.34 -0.44 -3.28
CA LEU A 70 -8.42 0.07 -4.27
C LEU A 70 -8.93 -0.34 -5.64
N MET A 71 -9.11 0.60 -6.53
CA MET A 71 -9.61 0.32 -7.88
C MET A 71 -8.62 0.86 -8.90
N ASN A 72 -8.32 0.03 -9.91
CA ASN A 72 -7.55 0.45 -11.06
C ASN A 72 -8.49 1.14 -12.05
N PRO A 73 -8.33 2.46 -12.30
CA PRO A 73 -9.26 3.18 -13.17
C PRO A 73 -9.17 2.77 -14.63
N ASN A 74 -8.12 2.04 -15.05
CA ASN A 74 -7.96 1.64 -16.44
C ASN A 74 -8.76 0.40 -16.81
N ASN A 75 -9.01 -0.48 -15.83
CA ASN A 75 -9.71 -1.74 -16.11
C ASN A 75 -10.80 -2.07 -15.10
N TRP A 76 -11.07 -1.17 -14.14
CA TRP A 76 -12.09 -1.31 -13.10
C TRP A 76 -11.84 -2.48 -12.14
N ASP A 77 -10.64 -3.05 -12.16
CA ASP A 77 -10.28 -4.12 -11.23
C ASP A 77 -10.20 -3.55 -9.82
N GLU A 78 -10.74 -4.28 -8.84
CA GLU A 78 -10.81 -3.82 -7.45
C GLU A 78 -10.19 -4.82 -6.51
N ARG A 79 -9.61 -4.31 -5.42
CA ARG A 79 -9.12 -5.14 -4.33
C ARG A 79 -9.48 -4.49 -3.01
N GLU A 80 -9.86 -5.30 -2.06
CA GLU A 80 -10.09 -4.85 -0.70
C GLU A 80 -8.78 -4.89 0.08
N GLY A 81 -8.56 -3.87 0.90
CA GLY A 81 -7.38 -3.81 1.75
C GLY A 81 -7.70 -3.11 3.04
N ARG A 82 -6.70 -3.00 3.89
CA ARG A 82 -6.86 -2.27 5.15
C ARG A 82 -5.64 -1.42 5.39
N VAL A 83 -5.83 -0.35 6.14
CA VAL A 83 -4.76 0.57 6.48
C VAL A 83 -3.82 -0.12 7.46
N ALA A 84 -2.57 -0.32 7.04
CA ALA A 84 -1.55 -0.98 7.87
C ALA A 84 -0.60 0.02 8.50
N TYR A 85 -0.49 1.23 7.95
CA TYR A 85 0.42 2.24 8.44
C TYR A 85 -0.03 3.61 7.96
N MET A 86 0.16 4.61 8.80
CA MET A 86 -0.10 6.00 8.44
C MET A 86 1.09 6.85 8.85
N GLY A 87 1.61 7.62 7.91
CA GLY A 87 2.64 8.60 8.18
C GLY A 87 2.05 9.92 8.63
N LYS A 88 2.94 10.87 8.91
CA LYS A 88 2.51 12.20 9.30
C LYS A 88 1.91 12.94 8.11
N VAL A 89 0.95 13.82 8.40
CA VAL A 89 0.39 14.69 7.38
C VAL A 89 1.41 15.76 7.03
N HIS A 90 1.62 15.95 5.73
CA HIS A 90 2.51 16.98 5.21
C HIS A 90 1.86 17.57 3.97
N ALA A 91 1.65 18.88 3.98
CA ALA A 91 0.99 19.61 2.87
C ALA A 91 -0.39 19.02 2.54
N GLY A 92 -1.13 18.59 3.57
CA GLY A 92 -2.48 18.05 3.39
C GLY A 92 -2.53 16.59 2.99
N LEU A 93 -1.39 15.93 2.81
CA LEU A 93 -1.33 14.53 2.40
C LEU A 93 -0.56 13.70 3.42
N ALA A 94 -0.94 12.45 3.57
CA ALA A 94 -0.21 11.51 4.41
C ALA A 94 0.12 10.27 3.61
N GLN A 95 1.26 9.66 3.91
CA GLN A 95 1.59 8.35 3.37
C GLN A 95 0.73 7.31 4.10
N VAL A 96 0.06 6.46 3.33
CA VAL A 96 -0.79 5.41 3.89
C VAL A 96 -0.39 4.10 3.24
N ALA A 97 0.01 3.14 4.05
CA ALA A 97 0.28 1.79 3.56
C ALA A 97 -1.01 0.99 3.66
N ILE A 98 -1.40 0.37 2.55
CA ILE A 98 -2.62 -0.43 2.47
C ILE A 98 -2.21 -1.87 2.17
N GLU A 99 -2.66 -2.79 3.01
CA GLU A 99 -2.39 -4.21 2.83
C GLU A 99 -3.62 -4.88 2.24
N PHE A 100 -3.44 -5.63 1.15
CA PHE A 100 -4.53 -6.36 0.51
C PHE A 100 -5.06 -7.45 1.45
N ALA A 101 -6.37 -7.72 1.37
CA ALA A 101 -6.97 -8.85 2.08
C ALA A 101 -6.36 -10.17 1.63
N LEU A 102 -6.07 -10.28 0.33
CA LEU A 102 -5.40 -11.44 -0.25
C LEU A 102 -4.26 -10.95 -1.16
N PRO A 103 -3.13 -11.66 -1.21
CA PRO A 103 -2.05 -11.26 -2.13
C PRO A 103 -2.57 -11.15 -3.56
N SER A 104 -2.19 -10.07 -4.23
CA SER A 104 -2.72 -9.78 -5.57
C SER A 104 -1.63 -9.17 -6.44
N PRO A 105 -0.59 -9.95 -6.78
CA PRO A 105 0.50 -9.42 -7.61
C PRO A 105 0.03 -8.99 -8.99
N GLU A 106 -1.00 -9.65 -9.51
CA GLU A 106 -1.53 -9.37 -10.85
C GLU A 106 -2.32 -8.06 -10.92
N PHE A 107 -2.63 -7.46 -9.76
CA PHE A 107 -3.32 -6.17 -9.74
C PHE A 107 -2.46 -5.05 -10.31
N TRP A 108 -1.14 -5.22 -10.25
CA TRP A 108 -0.19 -4.20 -10.70
C TRP A 108 0.25 -4.46 -12.13
N PRO A 109 0.38 -3.39 -12.97
CA PRO A 109 0.78 -3.54 -14.38
C PRO A 109 2.30 -3.68 -14.50
N ILE A 110 2.87 -4.74 -13.93
CA ILE A 110 4.30 -4.99 -13.95
C ILE A 110 4.55 -6.27 -14.73
N SER A 111 5.33 -6.17 -15.81
CA SER A 111 5.59 -7.31 -16.70
C SER A 111 6.60 -8.28 -16.11
N SER A 112 7.50 -7.80 -15.24
CA SER A 112 8.54 -8.64 -14.64
C SER A 112 8.57 -8.40 -13.13
N PRO A 113 7.58 -8.95 -12.39
CA PRO A 113 7.53 -8.72 -10.94
C PRO A 113 8.68 -9.43 -10.23
N PRO A 114 9.04 -8.97 -9.03
CA PRO A 114 10.04 -9.65 -8.22
C PRO A 114 9.70 -11.12 -8.01
N ALA A 115 10.73 -11.95 -7.91
CA ALA A 115 10.53 -13.39 -7.82
C ALA A 115 9.69 -13.79 -6.61
N ASN A 116 9.84 -13.09 -5.48
CA ASN A 116 9.11 -13.46 -4.27
C ASN A 116 7.63 -13.09 -4.30
N TRP A 117 7.16 -12.45 -5.38
CA TRP A 117 5.72 -12.21 -5.55
C TRP A 117 4.97 -13.48 -5.94
N LYS A 118 5.68 -14.56 -6.24
CA LYS A 118 5.10 -15.79 -6.75
C LYS A 118 5.20 -16.97 -5.78
N THR A 119 5.62 -16.74 -4.52
CA THR A 119 6.02 -17.82 -3.63
C THR A 119 5.13 -18.03 -2.41
N TRP A 120 3.88 -17.67 -2.45
CA TRP A 120 2.98 -17.97 -1.34
C TRP A 120 1.91 -18.98 -1.71
#